data_b7a5768f19783ce1fda70d6ed55e9e2d
#
_entry.id   b7a5768f19783ce1fda70d6ed55e9e2d
#
_cell.length_a   1.000
_cell.length_b   1.000
_cell.length_c   1.000
_cell.angle_alpha   90.00
_cell.angle_beta   90.00
_cell.angle_gamma   90.00
#
_symmetry.space_group_name_H-M   'P 1'
#
loop_
_entity.id
_entity.type
_entity.pdbx_description
1 polymer ?
#
loop_
_entity_poly.entity_id
_entity_poly.type
_entity_poly.pdbx_seq_one_letter_code
_entity_poly.pdbx_strand_id
1 'polypeptide(L)'
;MTRIHVLGAGPVGLLLTALLQSTERFSVHLYEKRREYTRTRMVQIAPYLVAESVASYCTDPIDEESVQAVFAPEEIDEGLAFRQSIPPDLMSLLRDWSRGFCPLNTIERSLSDLIDARSSQRVERIPAVVTADDAIARLEPGDVLIDCTGTRSVLRDRLVPGPGDDDANTLRIRLEYALVVTFLYGRAYDCNEYCKYYKNVENQAYKFIPAVNRTFYDGTLTHVTGIVSISADEYERMPSRFDGPWLRAHFPHVAASMDRFIDKVKDETHGEIVGDLEIVRIPLDLYHARHATSRAWQSADHPFGRSPVFLVGDAAMGSPYFQSISLGFECAIFLAGLLAQRDLPLADLLDRYELYAYKQWLRVYMRSKMIKHNKDLLECVGDTESLLEKLHIY
;
A
#
# COMPACT_ATOMS: atom_id res chain seq x y z
N MET A 1 -2.14 -24.32 21.97
CA MET A 1 -1.60 -23.61 20.80
C MET A 1 -2.68 -22.64 20.37
N THR A 2 -2.38 -21.35 20.31
CA THR A 2 -3.37 -20.33 19.93
C THR A 2 -3.68 -20.46 18.46
N ARG A 3 -4.95 -20.49 18.10
CA ARG A 3 -5.43 -20.51 16.73
C ARG A 3 -5.55 -19.07 16.21
N ILE A 4 -5.02 -18.83 15.01
CA ILE A 4 -5.10 -17.52 14.35
C ILE A 4 -5.81 -17.68 13.03
N HIS A 5 -6.90 -16.93 12.84
CA HIS A 5 -7.64 -16.86 11.60
C HIS A 5 -7.17 -15.63 10.81
N VAL A 6 -6.54 -15.83 9.65
CA VAL A 6 -6.11 -14.76 8.75
C VAL A 6 -7.06 -14.72 7.56
N LEU A 7 -7.85 -13.66 7.44
CA LEU A 7 -8.79 -13.45 6.34
C LEU A 7 -8.10 -12.70 5.21
N GLY A 8 -7.98 -13.33 4.06
CA GLY A 8 -7.34 -12.79 2.85
C GLY A 8 -5.87 -13.17 2.73
N ALA A 9 -5.55 -14.02 1.75
CA ALA A 9 -4.19 -14.36 1.36
C ALA A 9 -3.66 -13.44 0.25
N GLY A 10 -3.85 -12.12 0.42
CA GLY A 10 -3.11 -11.12 -0.34
C GLY A 10 -1.68 -11.00 0.18
N PRO A 11 -0.84 -10.10 -0.37
CA PRO A 11 0.57 -10.01 0.01
C PRO A 11 0.76 -9.78 1.52
N VAL A 12 -0.09 -8.96 2.14
CA VAL A 12 -0.02 -8.67 3.59
C VAL A 12 -0.39 -9.88 4.44
N GLY A 13 -1.49 -10.57 4.10
CA GLY A 13 -1.93 -11.77 4.81
C GLY A 13 -0.96 -12.94 4.66
N LEU A 14 -0.34 -13.09 3.47
CA LEU A 14 0.70 -14.10 3.22
C LEU A 14 1.98 -13.80 4.03
N LEU A 15 2.45 -12.53 4.02
CA LEU A 15 3.61 -12.14 4.82
C LEU A 15 3.37 -12.41 6.31
N LEU A 16 2.22 -11.97 6.83
CA LEU A 16 1.85 -12.21 8.22
C LEU A 16 1.81 -13.70 8.55
N THR A 17 1.19 -14.51 7.68
CA THR A 17 1.14 -15.97 7.85
C THR A 17 2.55 -16.58 7.89
N ALA A 18 3.45 -16.17 7.00
CA ALA A 18 4.83 -16.65 6.97
C ALA A 18 5.61 -16.29 8.26
N LEU A 19 5.37 -15.08 8.81
CA LEU A 19 5.94 -14.63 10.07
C LEU A 19 5.39 -15.45 11.26
N LEU A 20 4.08 -15.63 11.35
CA LEU A 20 3.44 -16.41 12.42
C LEU A 20 3.84 -17.88 12.39
N GLN A 21 3.96 -18.46 11.19
CA GLN A 21 4.42 -19.84 11.00
C GLN A 21 5.82 -20.07 11.57
N SER A 22 6.71 -19.10 11.44
CA SER A 22 8.10 -19.20 11.92
C SER A 22 8.24 -19.21 13.43
N THR A 23 7.26 -18.68 14.17
CA THR A 23 7.30 -18.64 15.64
C THR A 23 7.02 -19.97 16.30
N GLU A 24 6.51 -20.95 15.56
CA GLU A 24 6.13 -22.28 16.03
C GLU A 24 5.09 -22.34 17.16
N ARG A 25 4.41 -21.22 17.47
CA ARG A 25 3.47 -21.09 18.59
C ARG A 25 2.02 -21.13 18.17
N PHE A 26 1.75 -20.85 16.89
CA PHE A 26 0.40 -20.63 16.37
C PHE A 26 -0.01 -21.73 15.41
N SER A 27 -1.32 -22.01 15.38
CA SER A 27 -1.98 -22.69 14.27
C SER A 27 -2.70 -21.65 13.44
N VAL A 28 -2.37 -21.51 12.17
CA VAL A 28 -2.89 -20.46 11.30
C VAL A 28 -3.89 -21.05 10.31
N HIS A 29 -5.11 -20.51 10.31
CA HIS A 29 -6.13 -20.77 9.31
C HIS A 29 -6.15 -19.60 8.33
N LEU A 30 -5.64 -19.83 7.11
CA LEU A 30 -5.51 -18.81 6.07
C LEU A 30 -6.65 -18.94 5.05
N TYR A 31 -7.53 -17.94 5.00
CA TYR A 31 -8.70 -17.91 4.12
C TYR A 31 -8.41 -17.11 2.86
N GLU A 32 -8.68 -17.68 1.68
CA GLU A 32 -8.56 -16.98 0.40
C GLU A 32 -9.63 -17.48 -0.58
N LYS A 33 -10.32 -16.52 -1.19
CA LYS A 33 -11.33 -16.80 -2.21
C LYS A 33 -10.75 -17.09 -3.60
N ARG A 34 -9.57 -16.55 -3.89
CA ARG A 34 -8.91 -16.71 -5.19
C ARG A 34 -8.14 -18.01 -5.23
N ARG A 35 -8.23 -18.71 -6.35
CA ARG A 35 -7.46 -19.93 -6.58
C ARG A 35 -6.05 -19.66 -7.10
N GLU A 36 -5.87 -18.48 -7.73
CA GLU A 36 -4.63 -18.11 -8.40
C GLU A 36 -4.28 -16.64 -8.14
N TYR A 37 -3.00 -16.33 -8.14
CA TYR A 37 -2.46 -14.97 -8.04
C TYR A 37 -2.20 -14.44 -9.44
N THR A 38 -3.14 -13.63 -9.96
CA THR A 38 -3.11 -13.12 -11.34
C THR A 38 -2.84 -11.62 -11.43
N ARG A 39 -2.66 -10.93 -10.30
CA ARG A 39 -2.47 -9.48 -10.27
C ARG A 39 -1.07 -9.11 -10.73
N THR A 40 -0.96 -8.61 -11.95
CA THR A 40 0.31 -8.23 -12.58
C THR A 40 0.76 -6.79 -12.26
N ARG A 41 -0.07 -6.02 -11.54
CA ARG A 41 0.29 -4.67 -11.14
C ARG A 41 1.65 -4.65 -10.45
N MET A 42 2.52 -3.76 -10.90
CA MET A 42 3.84 -3.58 -10.32
C MET A 42 3.74 -2.80 -9.01
N VAL A 43 4.56 -3.18 -8.07
CA VAL A 43 4.69 -2.53 -6.77
C VAL A 43 6.16 -2.42 -6.42
N GLN A 44 6.50 -1.43 -5.62
CA GLN A 44 7.82 -1.31 -5.00
C GLN A 44 7.67 -1.53 -3.51
N ILE A 45 8.53 -2.38 -2.97
CA ILE A 45 8.67 -2.55 -1.52
C ILE A 45 9.66 -1.50 -1.02
N ALA A 46 9.24 -0.71 -0.05
CA ALA A 46 10.08 0.35 0.47
C ALA A 46 11.34 -0.19 1.16
N PRO A 47 12.52 0.38 0.90
CA PRO A 47 13.78 -0.08 1.47
C PRO A 47 13.81 -0.06 3.01
N TYR A 48 13.03 0.79 3.66
CA TYR A 48 12.98 0.86 5.12
C TYR A 48 12.48 -0.45 5.78
N LEU A 49 11.75 -1.30 5.04
CA LEU A 49 11.30 -2.60 5.56
C LEU A 49 12.45 -3.57 5.86
N VAL A 50 13.58 -3.38 5.20
CA VAL A 50 14.80 -4.17 5.41
C VAL A 50 15.89 -3.37 6.14
N ALA A 51 15.52 -2.24 6.77
CA ALA A 51 16.43 -1.41 7.53
C ALA A 51 16.96 -2.15 8.76
N GLU A 52 18.26 -2.00 8.99
CA GLU A 52 18.97 -2.61 10.13
C GLU A 52 19.31 -1.58 11.21
N SER A 53 19.12 -0.29 10.92
CA SER A 53 19.36 0.82 11.84
C SER A 53 18.42 1.98 11.59
N VAL A 54 18.32 2.92 12.53
CA VAL A 54 17.55 4.16 12.37
C VAL A 54 18.01 4.95 11.14
N ALA A 55 19.30 5.02 10.87
CA ALA A 55 19.86 5.73 9.72
C ALA A 55 19.46 5.11 8.37
N SER A 56 19.20 3.80 8.32
CA SER A 56 18.73 3.12 7.11
C SER A 56 17.20 3.03 7.02
N TYR A 57 16.50 3.42 8.09
CA TYR A 57 15.05 3.44 8.13
C TYR A 57 14.46 4.60 7.31
N CYS A 58 15.09 5.76 7.34
CA CYS A 58 14.67 6.94 6.61
C CYS A 58 15.44 7.04 5.28
N THR A 59 14.72 6.92 4.17
CA THR A 59 15.34 6.84 2.84
C THR A 59 15.46 8.19 2.14
N ASP A 60 14.76 9.21 2.62
CA ASP A 60 14.80 10.57 2.14
C ASP A 60 14.43 11.57 3.26
N PRO A 61 14.72 12.88 3.11
CA PRO A 61 14.45 13.88 4.15
C PRO A 61 12.95 13.99 4.53
N ILE A 62 12.04 13.78 3.58
CA ILE A 62 10.59 13.81 3.85
C ILE A 62 10.20 12.61 4.72
N ASP A 63 10.79 11.46 4.45
CA ASP A 63 10.54 10.25 5.25
C ASP A 63 11.09 10.42 6.66
N GLU A 64 12.31 10.96 6.79
CA GLU A 64 12.95 11.25 8.09
C GLU A 64 12.11 12.20 8.93
N GLU A 65 11.71 13.34 8.37
CA GLU A 65 10.88 14.33 9.07
C GLU A 65 9.53 13.75 9.49
N SER A 66 8.87 12.99 8.61
CA SER A 66 7.59 12.36 8.91
C SER A 66 7.68 11.28 9.99
N VAL A 67 8.78 10.55 10.05
CA VAL A 67 9.03 9.53 11.08
C VAL A 67 9.31 10.17 12.42
N GLN A 68 10.25 11.12 12.47
CA GLN A 68 10.63 11.83 13.70
C GLN A 68 9.47 12.63 14.32
N ALA A 69 8.55 13.13 13.50
CA ALA A 69 7.37 13.85 13.98
C ALA A 69 6.33 12.94 14.66
N VAL A 70 6.35 11.64 14.39
CA VAL A 70 5.28 10.71 14.79
C VAL A 70 5.74 9.68 15.81
N PHE A 71 6.97 9.16 15.66
CA PHE A 71 7.49 8.08 16.49
C PHE A 71 8.54 8.58 17.46
N ALA A 72 8.46 8.10 18.71
CA ALA A 72 9.55 8.22 19.65
C ALA A 72 10.71 7.29 19.26
N PRO A 73 11.96 7.62 19.64
CA PRO A 73 13.12 6.78 19.33
C PRO A 73 12.96 5.32 19.77
N GLU A 74 12.37 5.09 20.95
CA GLU A 74 12.15 3.75 21.51
C GLU A 74 11.16 2.92 20.66
N GLU A 75 10.19 3.56 20.04
CA GLU A 75 9.21 2.90 19.17
C GLU A 75 9.85 2.50 17.82
N ILE A 76 10.80 3.31 17.34
CA ILE A 76 11.60 2.98 16.15
C ILE A 76 12.49 1.78 16.47
N ASP A 77 13.18 1.80 17.61
CA ASP A 77 14.05 0.72 18.05
C ASP A 77 13.29 -0.59 18.22
N GLU A 78 12.08 -0.56 18.78
CA GLU A 78 11.22 -1.73 18.87
C GLU A 78 10.83 -2.26 17.48
N GLY A 79 10.43 -1.40 16.58
CA GLY A 79 10.14 -1.78 15.19
C GLY A 79 11.35 -2.40 14.49
N LEU A 80 12.55 -1.90 14.73
CA LEU A 80 13.79 -2.47 14.22
C LEU A 80 14.09 -3.85 14.84
N ALA A 81 13.86 -4.01 16.15
CA ALA A 81 14.03 -5.30 16.83
C ALA A 81 13.09 -6.38 16.25
N PHE A 82 11.84 -6.03 15.93
CA PHE A 82 10.92 -6.95 15.26
C PHE A 82 11.39 -7.33 13.85
N ARG A 83 12.00 -6.40 13.09
CA ARG A 83 12.59 -6.71 11.78
C ARG A 83 13.78 -7.66 11.89
N GLN A 84 14.61 -7.51 12.89
CA GLN A 84 15.74 -8.42 13.13
C GLN A 84 15.28 -9.85 13.47
N SER A 85 14.05 -10.03 13.93
CA SER A 85 13.47 -11.35 14.19
C SER A 85 12.86 -12.03 12.96
N ILE A 86 12.84 -11.34 11.81
CA ILE A 86 12.33 -11.92 10.56
C ILE A 86 13.25 -13.06 10.11
N PRO A 87 12.70 -14.24 9.76
CA PRO A 87 13.50 -15.35 9.29
C PRO A 87 14.37 -15.01 8.07
N PRO A 88 15.59 -15.53 7.96
CA PRO A 88 16.53 -15.18 6.89
C PRO A 88 16.01 -15.40 5.47
N ASP A 89 15.23 -16.48 5.24
CA ASP A 89 14.61 -16.79 3.97
C ASP A 89 13.58 -15.72 3.56
N LEU A 90 12.74 -15.28 4.49
CA LEU A 90 11.77 -14.22 4.27
C LEU A 90 12.44 -12.85 4.13
N MET A 91 13.48 -12.56 4.94
CA MET A 91 14.27 -11.34 4.83
C MET A 91 14.96 -11.24 3.46
N SER A 92 15.43 -12.35 2.91
CA SER A 92 16.02 -12.39 1.55
C SER A 92 15.01 -11.96 0.50
N LEU A 93 13.77 -12.47 0.55
CA LEU A 93 12.71 -12.06 -0.37
C LEU A 93 12.39 -10.55 -0.25
N LEU A 94 12.28 -10.03 0.98
CA LEU A 94 12.03 -8.60 1.22
C LEU A 94 13.16 -7.74 0.63
N ARG A 95 14.43 -8.13 0.80
CA ARG A 95 15.59 -7.44 0.22
C ARG A 95 15.55 -7.47 -1.31
N ASP A 96 15.21 -8.59 -1.91
CA ASP A 96 15.13 -8.70 -3.37
C ASP A 96 14.02 -7.81 -3.94
N TRP A 97 12.85 -7.77 -3.32
CA TRP A 97 11.76 -6.91 -3.75
C TRP A 97 11.99 -5.42 -3.48
N SER A 98 12.84 -5.07 -2.52
CA SER A 98 13.19 -3.66 -2.21
C SER A 98 14.17 -3.04 -3.21
N ARG A 99 14.82 -3.83 -4.06
CA ARG A 99 15.79 -3.35 -5.06
C ARG A 99 15.15 -2.69 -6.27
N GLY A 100 13.85 -2.89 -6.48
CA GLY A 100 13.14 -2.32 -7.62
C GLY A 100 11.67 -2.68 -7.66
N PHE A 101 11.05 -2.50 -8.81
CA PHE A 101 9.66 -2.87 -9.02
C PHE A 101 9.49 -4.37 -9.24
N CYS A 102 8.46 -4.93 -8.63
CA CYS A 102 8.13 -6.34 -8.72
C CYS A 102 6.63 -6.51 -9.00
N PRO A 103 6.23 -7.46 -9.87
CA PRO A 103 4.82 -7.79 -10.05
C PRO A 103 4.20 -8.30 -8.75
N LEU A 104 3.00 -7.82 -8.43
CA LEU A 104 2.32 -8.19 -7.20
C LEU A 104 2.10 -9.71 -7.07
N ASN A 105 1.74 -10.35 -8.18
CA ASN A 105 1.58 -11.81 -8.20
C ASN A 105 2.88 -12.58 -7.96
N THR A 106 4.04 -12.02 -8.29
CA THR A 106 5.35 -12.61 -7.96
C THR A 106 5.56 -12.61 -6.44
N ILE A 107 5.27 -11.50 -5.77
CA ILE A 107 5.33 -11.41 -4.31
C ILE A 107 4.38 -12.43 -3.67
N GLU A 108 3.13 -12.47 -4.15
CA GLU A 108 2.12 -13.39 -3.62
C GLU A 108 2.51 -14.86 -3.80
N ARG A 109 3.02 -15.24 -4.98
CA ARG A 109 3.48 -16.60 -5.24
C ARG A 109 4.70 -16.96 -4.40
N SER A 110 5.72 -16.11 -4.35
CA SER A 110 6.92 -16.38 -3.54
C SER A 110 6.61 -16.57 -2.07
N LEU A 111 5.70 -15.76 -1.49
CA LEU A 111 5.25 -15.93 -0.11
C LEU A 111 4.41 -17.21 0.07
N SER A 112 3.57 -17.53 -0.91
CA SER A 112 2.78 -18.76 -0.91
C SER A 112 3.69 -19.99 -0.93
N ASP A 113 4.66 -20.01 -1.84
CA ASP A 113 5.63 -21.11 -1.99
C ASP A 113 6.49 -21.26 -0.73
N LEU A 114 6.90 -20.14 -0.11
CA LEU A 114 7.64 -20.15 1.15
C LEU A 114 6.84 -20.79 2.29
N ILE A 115 5.55 -20.45 2.43
CA ILE A 115 4.67 -21.05 3.43
C ILE A 115 4.53 -22.55 3.20
N ASP A 116 4.36 -22.97 1.95
CA ASP A 116 4.19 -24.37 1.60
C ASP A 116 5.50 -25.17 1.78
N ALA A 117 6.66 -24.58 1.45
CA ALA A 117 7.98 -25.21 1.60
C ALA A 117 8.37 -25.48 3.05
N ARG A 118 7.89 -24.66 4.00
CA ARG A 118 8.18 -24.84 5.43
C ARG A 118 7.49 -26.05 6.07
N SER A 119 6.75 -26.85 5.29
CA SER A 119 6.17 -28.18 5.63
C SER A 119 5.53 -28.31 7.01
N SER A 120 5.17 -27.20 7.64
CA SER A 120 4.55 -27.25 8.96
C SER A 120 3.04 -27.51 8.78
N GLN A 121 2.52 -28.54 9.45
CA GLN A 121 1.07 -28.79 9.58
C GLN A 121 0.31 -27.66 10.30
N ARG A 122 0.95 -26.50 10.47
CA ARG A 122 0.46 -25.38 11.29
C ARG A 122 -0.29 -24.33 10.48
N VAL A 123 -0.21 -24.38 9.14
CA VAL A 123 -0.97 -23.50 8.25
C VAL A 123 -1.98 -24.34 7.48
N GLU A 124 -3.25 -24.12 7.77
CA GLU A 124 -4.36 -24.67 7.01
C GLU A 124 -4.86 -23.63 6.02
N ARG A 125 -4.82 -23.94 4.73
CA ARG A 125 -5.37 -23.10 3.67
C ARG A 125 -6.84 -23.45 3.44
N ILE A 126 -7.70 -22.45 3.58
CA ILE A 126 -9.15 -22.61 3.45
C ILE A 126 -9.61 -21.82 2.22
N PRO A 127 -9.92 -22.48 1.09
CA PRO A 127 -10.40 -21.83 -0.12
C PRO A 127 -11.87 -21.42 0.05
N ALA A 128 -12.12 -20.28 0.69
CA ALA A 128 -13.45 -19.80 0.98
C ALA A 128 -13.58 -18.28 0.81
N VAL A 129 -14.77 -17.86 0.40
CA VAL A 129 -15.23 -16.49 0.63
C VAL A 129 -15.75 -16.44 2.06
N VAL A 130 -15.20 -15.56 2.88
CA VAL A 130 -15.60 -15.42 4.28
C VAL A 130 -16.27 -14.08 4.47
N THR A 131 -17.51 -14.11 4.98
CA THR A 131 -18.22 -12.92 5.46
C THR A 131 -17.81 -12.62 6.92
N ALA A 132 -18.19 -11.46 7.42
CA ALA A 132 -17.98 -11.13 8.83
C ALA A 132 -18.67 -12.14 9.76
N ASP A 133 -19.91 -12.49 9.45
CA ASP A 133 -20.70 -13.41 10.29
C ASP A 133 -20.12 -14.84 10.25
N ASP A 134 -19.63 -15.30 9.09
CA ASP A 134 -18.93 -16.59 8.98
C ASP A 134 -17.64 -16.60 9.83
N ALA A 135 -16.87 -15.50 9.79
CA ALA A 135 -15.64 -15.38 10.56
C ALA A 135 -15.93 -15.40 12.07
N ILE A 136 -16.93 -14.64 12.50
CA ILE A 136 -17.34 -14.57 13.92
C ILE A 136 -17.86 -15.92 14.41
N ALA A 137 -18.68 -16.60 13.62
CA ALA A 137 -19.25 -17.90 13.98
C ALA A 137 -18.22 -19.02 14.16
N ARG A 138 -17.02 -18.85 13.60
CA ARG A 138 -15.90 -19.83 13.70
C ARG A 138 -14.99 -19.61 14.88
N LEU A 139 -15.12 -18.47 15.59
CA LEU A 139 -14.23 -18.13 16.70
C LEU A 139 -14.56 -18.96 17.94
N GLU A 140 -13.52 -19.57 18.48
CA GLU A 140 -13.52 -20.11 19.81
C GLU A 140 -12.86 -19.12 20.79
N PRO A 141 -13.20 -19.14 22.08
CA PRO A 141 -12.56 -18.25 23.05
C PRO A 141 -11.03 -18.42 23.07
N GLY A 142 -10.31 -17.32 22.91
CA GLY A 142 -8.84 -17.32 22.83
C GLY A 142 -8.27 -17.41 21.41
N ASP A 143 -9.12 -17.61 20.39
CA ASP A 143 -8.69 -17.46 18.99
C ASP A 143 -8.37 -16.00 18.69
N VAL A 144 -7.50 -15.77 17.71
CA VAL A 144 -7.17 -14.44 17.18
C VAL A 144 -7.69 -14.33 15.76
N LEU A 145 -8.36 -13.23 15.45
CA LEU A 145 -8.89 -12.96 14.12
C LEU A 145 -8.18 -11.76 13.47
N ILE A 146 -7.64 -11.95 12.28
CA ILE A 146 -6.87 -10.91 11.58
C ILE A 146 -7.47 -10.70 10.19
N ASP A 147 -7.93 -9.48 9.93
CA ASP A 147 -8.47 -9.11 8.62
C ASP A 147 -7.39 -8.47 7.74
N CYS A 148 -7.02 -9.18 6.67
CA CYS A 148 -6.13 -8.76 5.60
C CYS A 148 -6.87 -8.74 4.24
N THR A 149 -8.21 -8.58 4.23
CA THR A 149 -9.01 -8.65 3.00
C THR A 149 -8.90 -7.42 2.11
N GLY A 150 -8.19 -6.38 2.56
CA GLY A 150 -7.87 -5.20 1.78
C GLY A 150 -8.92 -4.09 1.90
N THR A 151 -9.01 -3.24 0.88
CA THR A 151 -9.85 -2.03 0.91
C THR A 151 -11.33 -2.30 1.21
N ARG A 152 -11.81 -3.48 0.86
CA ARG A 152 -13.16 -3.97 1.17
C ARG A 152 -13.11 -4.91 2.37
N SER A 153 -12.58 -4.41 3.48
CA SER A 153 -12.48 -5.17 4.74
C SER A 153 -13.85 -5.73 5.14
N VAL A 154 -13.87 -7.00 5.52
CA VAL A 154 -15.10 -7.66 5.95
C VAL A 154 -15.44 -7.37 7.41
N LEU A 155 -14.43 -6.95 8.20
CA LEU A 155 -14.60 -6.74 9.64
C LEU A 155 -14.53 -5.28 10.07
N ARG A 156 -14.06 -4.35 9.22
CA ARG A 156 -13.79 -2.96 9.63
C ARG A 156 -14.98 -2.34 10.35
N ASP A 157 -16.14 -2.36 9.74
CA ASP A 157 -17.33 -1.69 10.28
C ASP A 157 -17.96 -2.48 11.43
N ARG A 158 -17.57 -3.75 11.64
CA ARG A 158 -17.99 -4.57 12.78
C ARG A 158 -17.21 -4.27 14.07
N LEU A 159 -16.11 -3.52 13.99
CA LEU A 159 -15.34 -3.16 15.18
C LEU A 159 -15.92 -1.97 15.96
N VAL A 160 -16.88 -1.26 15.40
CA VAL A 160 -17.61 -0.20 16.09
C VAL A 160 -18.77 -0.80 16.86
N PRO A 161 -18.88 -0.60 18.19
CA PRO A 161 -20.03 -1.02 18.96
C PRO A 161 -21.31 -0.29 18.56
N GLY A 162 -22.38 -1.03 18.31
CA GLY A 162 -23.72 -0.49 17.97
C GLY A 162 -24.09 -0.66 16.49
N PRO A 163 -25.27 -0.16 16.10
CA PRO A 163 -25.67 -0.16 14.70
C PRO A 163 -24.79 0.82 13.93
N GLY A 164 -23.91 0.30 13.11
CA GLY A 164 -23.04 1.10 12.24
C GLY A 164 -23.67 1.31 10.87
N ASP A 165 -23.57 2.50 10.34
CA ASP A 165 -23.72 2.76 8.92
C ASP A 165 -22.48 2.23 8.17
N ASP A 166 -22.60 1.98 6.88
CA ASP A 166 -21.48 1.70 6.02
C ASP A 166 -20.43 2.82 6.17
N ASP A 167 -19.16 2.46 6.30
CA ASP A 167 -18.06 3.38 6.61
C ASP A 167 -18.05 3.97 8.06
N ALA A 168 -18.84 3.48 9.00
CA ALA A 168 -18.88 3.99 10.38
C ALA A 168 -17.50 3.97 11.07
N ASN A 169 -16.67 2.99 10.76
CA ASN A 169 -15.30 2.85 11.26
C ASN A 169 -14.24 3.47 10.35
N THR A 170 -14.61 4.32 9.39
CA THR A 170 -13.64 4.87 8.43
C THR A 170 -13.53 6.38 8.55
N LEU A 171 -12.32 6.88 8.84
CA LEU A 171 -11.92 8.26 8.62
C LEU A 171 -11.32 8.37 7.23
N ARG A 172 -11.85 9.28 6.40
CA ARG A 172 -11.39 9.47 5.03
C ARG A 172 -10.99 10.92 4.78
N ILE A 173 -9.81 11.12 4.19
CA ILE A 173 -9.31 12.42 3.78
C ILE A 173 -9.05 12.38 2.29
N ARG A 174 -9.72 13.25 1.52
CA ARG A 174 -9.43 13.47 0.12
C ARG A 174 -8.16 14.32 0.00
N LEU A 175 -7.13 13.79 -0.67
CA LEU A 175 -5.90 14.52 -0.95
C LEU A 175 -6.01 15.29 -2.25
N GLU A 176 -6.38 14.59 -3.31
CA GLU A 176 -6.55 15.16 -4.65
C GLU A 176 -7.44 14.28 -5.53
N TYR A 177 -7.80 14.77 -6.70
CA TYR A 177 -8.38 13.98 -7.78
C TYR A 177 -7.35 13.75 -8.87
N ALA A 178 -7.38 12.60 -9.52
CA ALA A 178 -6.40 12.26 -10.53
C ALA A 178 -6.97 11.40 -11.66
N LEU A 179 -6.30 11.46 -12.80
CA LEU A 179 -6.38 10.45 -13.83
C LEU A 179 -5.22 9.48 -13.67
N VAL A 180 -5.50 8.20 -13.70
CA VAL A 180 -4.50 7.15 -13.88
C VAL A 180 -4.49 6.82 -15.36
N VAL A 181 -3.34 6.98 -15.98
CA VAL A 181 -3.12 6.70 -17.41
C VAL A 181 -2.15 5.53 -17.50
N THR A 182 -2.56 4.50 -18.22
CA THR A 182 -1.76 3.28 -18.38
C THR A 182 -1.61 2.97 -19.86
N PHE A 183 -0.40 2.58 -20.26
CA PHE A 183 -0.10 2.17 -21.64
C PHE A 183 1.05 1.18 -21.70
N LEU A 184 1.10 0.43 -22.79
CA LEU A 184 2.22 -0.41 -23.15
C LEU A 184 3.21 0.37 -24.03
N TYR A 185 4.47 0.17 -23.79
CA TYR A 185 5.55 0.82 -24.47
C TYR A 185 6.45 -0.21 -25.15
N GLY A 186 6.69 -0.04 -26.45
CA GLY A 186 7.31 -1.03 -27.34
C GLY A 186 8.82 -1.17 -27.21
N ARG A 187 9.39 -1.02 -26.01
CA ARG A 187 10.79 -1.23 -25.74
C ARG A 187 11.01 -1.73 -24.32
N ALA A 188 11.97 -2.65 -24.14
CA ALA A 188 12.47 -3.01 -22.83
C ALA A 188 13.18 -1.80 -22.21
N TYR A 189 12.81 -1.45 -20.99
CA TYR A 189 13.22 -0.22 -20.36
C TYR A 189 13.47 -0.45 -18.87
N ASP A 190 14.62 -0.04 -18.37
CA ASP A 190 14.93 -0.19 -16.96
C ASP A 190 14.20 0.85 -16.13
N CYS A 191 13.12 0.40 -15.48
CA CYS A 191 12.33 1.27 -14.61
C CYS A 191 13.13 1.85 -13.43
N ASN A 192 14.26 1.26 -13.05
CA ASN A 192 15.10 1.84 -12.01
C ASN A 192 15.82 3.11 -12.49
N GLU A 193 16.20 3.20 -13.75
CA GLU A 193 16.73 4.43 -14.33
C GLU A 193 15.67 5.52 -14.38
N TYR A 194 14.45 5.17 -14.71
CA TYR A 194 13.34 6.11 -14.75
C TYR A 194 12.93 6.61 -13.36
N CYS A 195 12.95 5.76 -12.35
CA CYS A 195 12.72 6.18 -10.97
C CYS A 195 13.80 7.13 -10.44
N LYS A 196 15.03 7.08 -10.97
CA LYS A 196 16.06 8.10 -10.70
C LYS A 196 15.67 9.46 -11.31
N TYR A 197 15.00 9.45 -12.45
CA TYR A 197 14.48 10.62 -13.14
C TYR A 197 13.44 11.38 -12.33
N TYR A 198 12.64 10.68 -11.54
CA TYR A 198 11.65 11.22 -10.61
C TYR A 198 12.19 12.18 -9.59
N LYS A 199 13.46 12.07 -9.26
CA LYS A 199 14.13 12.91 -8.26
C LYS A 199 14.66 14.21 -8.86
N ASN A 200 14.54 14.42 -10.18
CA ASN A 200 14.99 15.64 -10.85
C ASN A 200 13.87 16.68 -10.91
N VAL A 201 14.23 17.91 -10.57
CA VAL A 201 13.34 19.09 -10.51
C VAL A 201 12.57 19.30 -11.84
N GLU A 202 13.20 19.07 -12.97
CA GLU A 202 12.60 19.20 -14.31
C GLU A 202 11.37 18.30 -14.54
N ASN A 203 11.32 17.13 -13.90
CA ASN A 203 10.21 16.20 -14.06
C ASN A 203 9.04 16.47 -13.12
N GLN A 204 9.27 17.27 -12.10
CA GLN A 204 8.25 17.64 -11.13
C GLN A 204 7.37 18.78 -11.64
N ALA A 205 7.83 19.53 -12.65
CA ALA A 205 7.04 20.52 -13.35
C ALA A 205 5.89 19.92 -14.19
N TYR A 206 5.92 18.62 -14.44
CA TYR A 206 4.79 17.93 -15.06
C TYR A 206 3.82 17.44 -13.99
N LYS A 207 2.54 17.75 -14.15
CA LYS A 207 1.43 17.17 -13.33
C LYS A 207 1.30 15.64 -13.49
N PHE A 208 2.32 15.00 -13.99
CA PHE A 208 2.32 13.59 -14.33
C PHE A 208 3.42 12.86 -13.58
N ILE A 209 3.01 11.97 -12.69
CA ILE A 209 3.92 11.11 -11.96
C ILE A 209 3.89 9.73 -12.61
N PRO A 210 4.90 9.31 -13.39
CA PRO A 210 4.95 8.00 -13.98
C PRO A 210 5.29 6.95 -12.92
N ALA A 211 4.59 5.84 -12.88
CA ALA A 211 5.03 4.62 -12.24
C ALA A 211 5.35 3.62 -13.35
N VAL A 212 6.61 3.49 -13.67
CA VAL A 212 7.05 2.63 -14.77
C VAL A 212 7.19 1.20 -14.28
N ASN A 213 6.56 0.32 -15.01
CA ASN A 213 6.47 -1.08 -14.68
C ASN A 213 7.22 -1.92 -15.71
N ARG A 214 8.13 -2.74 -15.23
CA ARG A 214 8.85 -3.69 -16.06
C ARG A 214 7.92 -4.76 -16.60
N THR A 215 8.19 -5.21 -17.77
CA THR A 215 7.38 -5.98 -18.67
C THR A 215 7.13 -7.42 -18.39
N PHE A 216 6.09 -7.89 -19.07
CA PHE A 216 5.61 -9.24 -19.03
C PHE A 216 5.78 -10.01 -20.34
N TYR A 217 6.21 -9.36 -21.42
CA TYR A 217 6.23 -9.94 -22.76
C TYR A 217 7.68 -10.05 -23.21
N ASP A 218 8.35 -11.14 -22.88
CA ASP A 218 9.72 -11.46 -23.32
C ASP A 218 10.76 -10.34 -23.14
N GLY A 219 10.50 -9.39 -22.25
CA GLY A 219 11.36 -8.22 -22.04
C GLY A 219 11.29 -7.16 -23.14
N THR A 220 10.31 -7.24 -24.05
CA THR A 220 10.20 -6.34 -25.21
C THR A 220 9.24 -5.17 -24.99
N LEU A 221 8.30 -5.28 -24.05
CA LEU A 221 7.32 -4.25 -23.73
C LEU A 221 7.48 -3.73 -22.31
N THR A 222 7.20 -2.48 -22.06
CA THR A 222 7.16 -1.87 -20.73
C THR A 222 5.76 -1.34 -20.46
N HIS A 223 5.21 -1.71 -19.28
CA HIS A 223 3.93 -1.20 -18.81
C HIS A 223 4.16 0.11 -18.06
N VAL A 224 3.63 1.21 -18.56
CA VAL A 224 3.78 2.54 -17.97
C VAL A 224 2.45 2.96 -17.34
N THR A 225 2.49 3.39 -16.09
CA THR A 225 1.36 3.98 -15.39
C THR A 225 1.73 5.38 -14.92
N GLY A 226 0.91 6.36 -15.23
CA GLY A 226 1.11 7.73 -14.78
C GLY A 226 -0.12 8.28 -14.06
N ILE A 227 0.09 9.33 -13.28
CA ILE A 227 -0.96 10.03 -12.55
C ILE A 227 -0.96 11.51 -12.96
N VAL A 228 -2.10 11.99 -13.49
CA VAL A 228 -2.32 13.39 -13.82
C VAL A 228 -3.26 13.96 -12.76
N SER A 229 -2.83 15.01 -12.05
CA SER A 229 -3.71 15.74 -11.13
C SER A 229 -4.78 16.51 -11.90
N ILE A 230 -5.99 16.47 -11.40
CA ILE A 230 -7.13 17.22 -11.94
C ILE A 230 -7.87 17.91 -10.77
N SER A 231 -8.61 18.95 -11.10
CA SER A 231 -9.46 19.63 -10.12
C SER A 231 -10.71 18.83 -9.78
N ALA A 232 -11.38 19.19 -8.69
CA ALA A 232 -12.66 18.58 -8.31
C ALA A 232 -13.73 18.81 -9.39
N ASP A 233 -13.80 20.01 -9.98
CA ASP A 233 -14.74 20.33 -11.05
C ASP A 233 -14.50 19.50 -12.31
N GLU A 234 -13.25 19.33 -12.71
CA GLU A 234 -12.88 18.45 -13.83
C GLU A 234 -13.28 17.01 -13.56
N TYR A 235 -12.99 16.52 -12.34
CA TYR A 235 -13.35 15.16 -11.93
C TYR A 235 -14.87 14.91 -12.04
N GLU A 236 -15.70 15.82 -11.54
CA GLU A 236 -17.16 15.68 -11.59
C GLU A 236 -17.71 15.73 -13.02
N ARG A 237 -17.09 16.51 -13.90
CA ARG A 237 -17.51 16.66 -15.29
C ARG A 237 -17.04 15.52 -16.20
N MET A 238 -16.04 14.72 -15.79
CA MET A 238 -15.56 13.58 -16.56
C MET A 238 -16.46 12.36 -16.35
N PRO A 239 -16.76 11.56 -17.39
CA PRO A 239 -17.41 10.26 -17.19
C PRO A 239 -16.48 9.28 -16.46
N SER A 240 -17.04 8.16 -16.00
CA SER A 240 -16.25 7.13 -15.30
C SER A 240 -15.24 6.40 -16.20
N ARG A 241 -15.49 6.38 -17.50
CA ARG A 241 -14.65 5.76 -18.54
C ARG A 241 -14.64 6.64 -19.78
N PHE A 242 -13.48 6.86 -20.33
CA PHE A 242 -13.25 7.64 -21.56
C PHE A 242 -11.88 7.28 -22.13
N ASP A 243 -11.64 7.70 -23.36
CA ASP A 243 -10.39 7.49 -24.09
C ASP A 243 -9.59 8.79 -24.28
N GLY A 244 -8.40 8.68 -24.84
CA GLY A 244 -7.53 9.83 -25.13
C GLY A 244 -8.15 10.85 -26.09
N PRO A 245 -8.78 10.46 -27.21
CA PRO A 245 -9.52 11.37 -28.10
C PRO A 245 -10.60 12.17 -27.38
N TRP A 246 -11.40 11.51 -26.54
CA TRP A 246 -12.41 12.20 -25.74
C TRP A 246 -11.79 13.23 -24.80
N LEU A 247 -10.69 12.86 -24.09
CA LEU A 247 -10.00 13.76 -23.17
C LEU A 247 -9.47 15.01 -23.90
N ARG A 248 -8.85 14.83 -25.07
CA ARG A 248 -8.35 15.95 -25.90
C ARG A 248 -9.45 16.89 -26.35
N ALA A 249 -10.63 16.36 -26.67
CA ALA A 249 -11.77 17.15 -27.13
C ALA A 249 -12.42 17.97 -26.00
N HIS A 250 -12.50 17.45 -24.80
CA HIS A 250 -13.26 18.04 -23.70
C HIS A 250 -12.40 18.73 -22.62
N PHE A 251 -11.16 18.26 -22.42
CA PHE A 251 -10.20 18.78 -21.43
C PHE A 251 -8.81 18.93 -22.05
N PRO A 252 -8.61 19.81 -23.05
CA PRO A 252 -7.37 19.90 -23.81
C PRO A 252 -6.14 20.22 -22.95
N HIS A 253 -6.29 21.00 -21.88
CA HIS A 253 -5.18 21.32 -20.98
C HIS A 253 -4.73 20.14 -20.13
N VAL A 254 -5.66 19.27 -19.70
CA VAL A 254 -5.33 18.01 -19.01
C VAL A 254 -4.66 17.05 -19.97
N ALA A 255 -5.22 16.93 -21.18
CA ALA A 255 -4.65 16.11 -22.25
C ALA A 255 -3.23 16.56 -22.63
N ALA A 256 -2.99 17.89 -22.72
CA ALA A 256 -1.66 18.43 -23.01
C ALA A 256 -0.60 18.05 -21.96
N SER A 257 -0.97 17.95 -20.69
CA SER A 257 -0.08 17.48 -19.64
C SER A 257 0.27 16.00 -19.81
N MET A 258 -0.72 15.19 -20.17
CA MET A 258 -0.54 13.77 -20.48
C MET A 258 0.33 13.58 -21.73
N ASP A 259 0.03 14.30 -22.80
CA ASP A 259 0.74 14.18 -24.08
C ASP A 259 2.21 14.59 -23.95
N ARG A 260 2.52 15.68 -23.22
CA ARG A 260 3.91 16.08 -22.93
C ARG A 260 4.70 15.00 -22.22
N PHE A 261 4.08 14.31 -21.26
CA PHE A 261 4.73 13.18 -20.59
C PHE A 261 5.01 12.03 -21.57
N ILE A 262 4.01 11.66 -22.35
CA ILE A 262 4.13 10.59 -23.35
C ILE A 262 5.23 10.92 -24.37
N ASP A 263 5.26 12.15 -24.88
CA ASP A 263 6.26 12.59 -25.85
C ASP A 263 7.67 12.56 -25.22
N LYS A 264 7.82 13.00 -23.98
CA LYS A 264 9.09 12.90 -23.27
C LYS A 264 9.58 11.46 -23.12
N VAL A 265 8.71 10.52 -22.75
CA VAL A 265 9.06 9.10 -22.68
C VAL A 265 9.51 8.58 -24.04
N LYS A 266 8.85 8.99 -25.14
CA LYS A 266 9.22 8.61 -26.50
C LYS A 266 10.59 9.16 -26.91
N ASP A 267 10.83 10.44 -26.64
CA ASP A 267 12.09 11.12 -27.01
C ASP A 267 13.30 10.50 -26.30
N GLU A 268 13.16 10.19 -25.03
CA GLU A 268 14.26 9.63 -24.23
C GLU A 268 14.55 8.17 -24.52
N THR A 269 13.55 7.41 -24.84
CA THR A 269 13.67 5.96 -24.99
C THR A 269 13.62 5.47 -26.42
N HIS A 270 13.27 6.35 -27.39
CA HIS A 270 13.14 6.05 -28.83
C HIS A 270 12.19 4.87 -29.13
N GLY A 271 11.14 4.72 -28.35
CA GLY A 271 10.13 3.68 -28.52
C GLY A 271 8.76 4.26 -28.85
N GLU A 272 7.77 3.41 -29.02
CA GLU A 272 6.42 3.79 -29.36
C GLU A 272 5.39 3.14 -28.41
N ILE A 273 4.24 3.81 -28.28
CA ILE A 273 3.11 3.22 -27.56
C ILE A 273 2.53 2.08 -28.40
N VAL A 274 2.28 0.96 -27.74
CA VAL A 274 1.64 -0.21 -28.32
C VAL A 274 0.21 -0.31 -27.80
N GLY A 275 -0.76 -0.21 -28.70
CA GLY A 275 -2.18 -0.24 -28.36
C GLY A 275 -2.72 1.10 -27.85
N ASP A 276 -3.85 1.03 -27.15
CA ASP A 276 -4.58 2.19 -26.67
C ASP A 276 -4.15 2.61 -25.26
N LEU A 277 -4.41 3.89 -24.94
CA LEU A 277 -4.29 4.40 -23.59
C LEU A 277 -5.49 3.96 -22.74
N GLU A 278 -5.24 3.38 -21.60
CA GLU A 278 -6.27 3.17 -20.58
C GLU A 278 -6.27 4.35 -19.60
N ILE A 279 -7.39 5.07 -19.53
CA ILE A 279 -7.54 6.26 -18.68
C ILE A 279 -8.69 6.03 -17.72
N VAL A 280 -8.40 6.18 -16.42
CA VAL A 280 -9.38 6.03 -15.34
C VAL A 280 -9.28 7.21 -14.40
N ARG A 281 -10.41 7.87 -14.11
CA ARG A 281 -10.46 8.90 -13.06
C ARG A 281 -10.58 8.24 -11.69
N ILE A 282 -9.78 8.72 -10.73
CA ILE A 282 -9.81 8.22 -9.37
C ILE A 282 -9.76 9.37 -8.36
N PRO A 283 -10.46 9.24 -7.22
CA PRO A 283 -10.15 10.04 -6.05
C PRO A 283 -8.92 9.44 -5.35
N LEU A 284 -7.95 10.26 -4.99
CA LEU A 284 -6.82 9.85 -4.16
C LEU A 284 -7.16 10.12 -2.70
N ASP A 285 -7.66 9.10 -2.05
CA ASP A 285 -8.08 9.14 -0.67
C ASP A 285 -7.04 8.48 0.24
N LEU A 286 -6.82 9.13 1.37
CA LEU A 286 -6.19 8.54 2.53
C LEU A 286 -7.30 8.17 3.53
N TYR A 287 -7.32 6.93 3.97
CA TYR A 287 -8.29 6.51 4.98
C TYR A 287 -7.64 5.71 6.10
N HIS A 288 -8.27 5.74 7.26
CA HIS A 288 -7.90 4.96 8.43
C HIS A 288 -9.15 4.45 9.14
N ALA A 289 -9.11 3.22 9.63
CA ALA A 289 -10.11 2.71 10.56
C ALA A 289 -9.98 3.43 11.91
N ARG A 290 -11.07 3.96 12.45
CA ARG A 290 -11.09 4.58 13.80
C ARG A 290 -10.65 3.60 14.87
N HIS A 291 -11.06 2.33 14.70
CA HIS A 291 -10.65 1.19 15.50
C HIS A 291 -10.00 0.15 14.58
N ALA A 292 -8.69 -0.03 14.72
CA ALA A 292 -7.94 -1.06 14.01
C ALA A 292 -7.93 -2.40 14.79
N THR A 293 -8.47 -2.39 16.01
CA THR A 293 -8.57 -3.56 16.89
C THR A 293 -9.96 -3.68 17.52
N SER A 294 -10.24 -4.84 18.14
CA SER A 294 -11.46 -5.05 18.94
C SER A 294 -11.39 -4.47 20.34
N ARG A 295 -10.57 -3.45 20.58
CA ARG A 295 -10.38 -2.81 21.90
C ARG A 295 -11.70 -2.37 22.53
N ALA A 296 -12.60 -1.79 21.74
CA ALA A 296 -13.89 -1.31 22.19
C ALA A 296 -14.84 -2.43 22.69
N TRP A 297 -14.54 -3.69 22.38
CA TRP A 297 -15.35 -4.85 22.74
C TRP A 297 -14.85 -5.62 23.96
N GLN A 298 -13.72 -5.24 24.58
CA GLN A 298 -13.06 -6.01 25.63
C GLN A 298 -13.92 -6.29 26.86
N SER A 299 -14.87 -5.42 27.18
CA SER A 299 -15.79 -5.56 28.32
C SER A 299 -17.17 -6.09 27.91
N ALA A 300 -17.39 -6.36 26.64
CA ALA A 300 -18.69 -6.76 26.11
C ALA A 300 -18.85 -8.29 26.09
N ASP A 301 -20.06 -8.77 26.31
CA ASP A 301 -20.41 -10.17 26.08
C ASP A 301 -20.61 -10.45 24.58
N HIS A 302 -19.55 -10.22 23.80
CA HIS A 302 -19.47 -10.37 22.36
C HIS A 302 -18.27 -11.27 22.02
N PRO A 303 -18.29 -12.04 20.94
CA PRO A 303 -17.16 -12.87 20.53
C PRO A 303 -15.83 -12.12 20.46
N PHE A 304 -15.83 -10.86 20.04
CA PHE A 304 -14.63 -10.01 19.98
C PHE A 304 -14.05 -9.64 21.35
N GLY A 305 -14.85 -9.68 22.42
CA GLY A 305 -14.37 -9.51 23.80
C GLY A 305 -13.58 -10.73 24.30
N ARG A 306 -13.80 -11.91 23.71
CA ARG A 306 -13.13 -13.17 24.06
C ARG A 306 -12.04 -13.56 23.07
N SER A 307 -12.09 -13.04 21.86
CA SER A 307 -11.18 -13.33 20.75
C SER A 307 -10.77 -12.01 20.09
N PRO A 308 -9.50 -11.57 20.26
CA PRO A 308 -9.06 -10.29 19.73
C PRO A 308 -9.09 -10.27 18.21
N VAL A 309 -9.48 -9.11 17.66
CA VAL A 309 -9.55 -8.84 16.24
C VAL A 309 -8.58 -7.73 15.87
N PHE A 310 -7.89 -7.88 14.74
CA PHE A 310 -6.96 -6.90 14.19
C PHE A 310 -7.26 -6.66 12.70
N LEU A 311 -7.21 -5.40 12.28
CA LEU A 311 -7.20 -5.02 10.86
C LEU A 311 -5.77 -4.73 10.43
N VAL A 312 -5.32 -5.29 9.30
CA VAL A 312 -3.93 -5.14 8.84
C VAL A 312 -3.89 -4.72 7.36
N GLY A 313 -2.99 -3.81 7.04
CA GLY A 313 -2.85 -3.27 5.69
C GLY A 313 -4.07 -2.48 5.25
N ASP A 314 -4.49 -2.64 3.99
CA ASP A 314 -5.63 -1.91 3.43
C ASP A 314 -6.97 -2.19 4.16
N ALA A 315 -7.04 -3.22 4.99
CA ALA A 315 -8.19 -3.42 5.87
C ALA A 315 -8.27 -2.35 6.96
N ALA A 316 -7.12 -1.90 7.49
CA ALA A 316 -7.02 -0.85 8.49
C ALA A 316 -6.89 0.54 7.89
N MET A 317 -6.02 0.68 6.87
CA MET A 317 -5.67 1.98 6.32
C MET A 317 -5.28 1.88 4.85
N GLY A 318 -5.68 2.88 4.05
CA GLY A 318 -5.29 2.99 2.65
C GLY A 318 -4.48 4.25 2.40
N SER A 319 -3.45 4.11 1.58
CA SER A 319 -2.55 5.17 1.20
C SER A 319 -2.52 5.33 -0.32
N PRO A 320 -2.56 6.55 -0.84
CA PRO A 320 -2.24 6.83 -2.23
C PRO A 320 -0.74 6.66 -2.50
N TYR A 321 -0.34 6.89 -3.74
CA TYR A 321 1.06 6.97 -4.16
C TYR A 321 1.88 5.67 -3.94
N PHE A 322 1.25 4.50 -4.16
CA PHE A 322 1.91 3.18 -4.15
C PHE A 322 2.54 2.73 -2.82
N GLN A 323 2.25 3.41 -1.72
CA GLN A 323 2.84 3.11 -0.42
C GLN A 323 2.12 2.00 0.38
N SER A 324 0.90 1.64 0.01
CA SER A 324 0.02 0.80 0.84
C SER A 324 0.56 -0.60 1.11
N ILE A 325 1.28 -1.21 0.17
CA ILE A 325 1.83 -2.56 0.39
C ILE A 325 2.95 -2.54 1.44
N SER A 326 3.87 -1.58 1.37
CA SER A 326 4.96 -1.46 2.34
C SER A 326 4.45 -1.13 3.73
N LEU A 327 3.45 -0.23 3.81
CA LEU A 327 2.76 0.10 5.04
C LEU A 327 2.05 -1.13 5.65
N GLY A 328 1.37 -1.92 4.81
CA GLY A 328 0.74 -3.16 5.23
C GLY A 328 1.74 -4.21 5.72
N PHE A 329 2.90 -4.30 5.07
CA PHE A 329 4.00 -5.19 5.51
C PHE A 329 4.57 -4.76 6.85
N GLU A 330 4.78 -3.48 7.06
CA GLU A 330 5.26 -2.94 8.32
C GLU A 330 4.30 -3.22 9.47
N CYS A 331 3.01 -3.00 9.27
CA CYS A 331 1.98 -3.35 10.25
C CYS A 331 1.92 -4.86 10.53
N ALA A 332 2.11 -5.70 9.51
CA ALA A 332 2.14 -7.16 9.66
C ALA A 332 3.36 -7.63 10.48
N ILE A 333 4.54 -7.05 10.23
CA ILE A 333 5.77 -7.34 10.98
C ILE A 333 5.59 -6.93 12.44
N PHE A 334 5.07 -5.74 12.69
CA PHE A 334 4.86 -5.24 14.04
C PHE A 334 3.85 -6.10 14.81
N LEU A 335 2.71 -6.43 14.19
CA LEU A 335 1.70 -7.31 14.82
C LEU A 335 2.28 -8.70 15.11
N ALA A 336 3.01 -9.30 14.18
CA ALA A 336 3.65 -10.60 14.39
C ALA A 336 4.64 -10.56 15.56
N GLY A 337 5.43 -9.48 15.66
CA GLY A 337 6.34 -9.23 16.78
C GLY A 337 5.63 -9.13 18.12
N LEU A 338 4.53 -8.37 18.18
CA LEU A 338 3.71 -8.28 19.40
C LEU A 338 3.09 -9.62 19.79
N LEU A 339 2.51 -10.36 18.85
CA LEU A 339 1.92 -11.68 19.09
C LEU A 339 2.98 -12.71 19.54
N ALA A 340 4.22 -12.54 19.16
CA ALA A 340 5.31 -13.40 19.59
C ALA A 340 5.74 -13.16 21.03
N GLN A 341 5.43 -12.05 21.65
CA GLN A 341 5.70 -11.77 23.07
C GLN A 341 4.82 -12.64 23.97
N ARG A 342 5.44 -13.37 24.92
CA ARG A 342 4.70 -14.37 25.73
C ARG A 342 3.85 -13.75 26.81
N ASP A 343 4.35 -12.68 27.41
CA ASP A 343 3.81 -12.13 28.66
C ASP A 343 3.10 -10.78 28.42
N LEU A 344 2.78 -10.46 27.15
CA LEU A 344 2.07 -9.24 26.82
C LEU A 344 0.58 -9.41 27.12
N PRO A 345 0.01 -8.64 28.07
CA PRO A 345 -1.42 -8.66 28.35
C PRO A 345 -2.25 -8.34 27.11
N LEU A 346 -3.42 -8.96 26.97
CA LEU A 346 -4.28 -8.75 25.79
C LEU A 346 -4.66 -7.27 25.58
N ALA A 347 -4.93 -6.56 26.68
CA ALA A 347 -5.25 -5.13 26.60
C ALA A 347 -4.10 -4.32 26.00
N ASP A 348 -2.88 -4.58 26.47
CA ASP A 348 -1.68 -3.89 25.99
C ASP A 348 -1.37 -4.26 24.55
N LEU A 349 -1.58 -5.51 24.16
CA LEU A 349 -1.43 -5.97 22.78
C LEU A 349 -2.35 -5.18 21.83
N LEU A 350 -3.63 -5.04 22.18
CA LEU A 350 -4.61 -4.31 21.38
C LEU A 350 -4.28 -2.81 21.32
N ASP A 351 -3.97 -2.19 22.47
CA ASP A 351 -3.65 -0.77 22.57
C ASP A 351 -2.38 -0.42 21.79
N ARG A 352 -1.33 -1.23 21.93
CA ARG A 352 -0.05 -0.98 21.25
C ARG A 352 -0.20 -1.11 19.73
N TYR A 353 -0.91 -2.13 19.26
CA TYR A 353 -1.12 -2.27 17.83
C TYR A 353 -2.01 -1.15 17.25
N GLU A 354 -3.09 -0.79 17.96
CA GLU A 354 -3.99 0.29 17.54
C GLU A 354 -3.25 1.63 17.45
N LEU A 355 -2.46 1.96 18.46
CA LEU A 355 -1.63 3.16 18.46
C LEU A 355 -0.59 3.14 17.33
N TYR A 356 0.08 1.99 17.12
CA TYR A 356 1.06 1.84 16.05
C TYR A 356 0.42 2.03 14.66
N ALA A 357 -0.72 1.39 14.40
CA ALA A 357 -1.45 1.54 13.15
C ALA A 357 -1.86 3.01 12.91
N TYR A 358 -2.34 3.71 13.94
CA TYR A 358 -2.67 5.12 13.85
C TYR A 358 -1.43 5.98 13.54
N LYS A 359 -0.30 5.74 14.20
CA LYS A 359 0.95 6.46 13.97
C LYS A 359 1.48 6.23 12.55
N GLN A 360 1.40 5.01 12.03
CA GLN A 360 1.76 4.71 10.64
C GLN A 360 0.87 5.48 9.65
N TRP A 361 -0.43 5.55 9.90
CA TRP A 361 -1.31 6.35 9.08
C TRP A 361 -0.97 7.85 9.14
N LEU A 362 -0.68 8.37 10.34
CA LEU A 362 -0.30 9.78 10.52
C LEU A 362 1.00 10.11 9.78
N ARG A 363 2.01 9.24 9.86
CA ARG A 363 3.25 9.35 9.08
C ARG A 363 2.96 9.45 7.58
N VAL A 364 2.13 8.54 7.05
CA VAL A 364 1.76 8.55 5.64
C VAL A 364 0.95 9.81 5.27
N TYR A 365 0.08 10.28 6.15
CA TYR A 365 -0.65 11.51 5.96
C TYR A 365 0.31 12.71 5.86
N MET A 366 1.24 12.86 6.79
CA MET A 366 2.24 13.93 6.76
C MET A 366 3.08 13.86 5.48
N ARG A 367 3.63 12.69 5.18
CA ARG A 367 4.40 12.47 3.94
C ARG A 367 3.60 12.83 2.69
N SER A 368 2.35 12.41 2.61
CA SER A 368 1.49 12.71 1.45
C SER A 368 1.21 14.21 1.32
N LYS A 369 1.03 14.91 2.43
CA LYS A 369 0.88 16.37 2.45
C LYS A 369 2.16 17.10 2.02
N MET A 370 3.31 16.66 2.47
CA MET A 370 4.61 17.22 2.09
C MET A 370 4.90 17.00 0.59
N ILE A 371 4.65 15.78 0.08
CA ILE A 371 4.76 15.49 -1.35
C ILE A 371 3.84 16.40 -2.17
N LYS A 372 2.57 16.53 -1.74
CA LYS A 372 1.63 17.41 -2.44
C LYS A 372 2.09 18.87 -2.39
N HIS A 373 2.52 19.35 -1.24
CA HIS A 373 3.00 20.73 -1.09
C HIS A 373 4.21 21.01 -1.99
N ASN A 374 5.19 20.11 -2.01
CA ASN A 374 6.37 20.24 -2.88
C ASN A 374 5.97 20.23 -4.37
N LYS A 375 5.02 19.40 -4.75
CA LYS A 375 4.48 19.37 -6.11
C LYS A 375 3.80 20.69 -6.49
N ASP A 376 2.93 21.20 -5.61
CA ASP A 376 2.24 22.49 -5.81
C ASP A 376 3.25 23.65 -5.93
N LEU A 377 4.33 23.67 -5.13
CA LEU A 377 5.41 24.65 -5.23
C LEU A 377 6.15 24.59 -6.56
N LEU A 378 6.46 23.40 -7.03
CA LEU A 378 7.18 23.23 -8.30
C LEU A 378 6.31 23.59 -9.51
N GLU A 379 5.01 23.31 -9.46
CA GLU A 379 4.07 23.82 -10.44
C GLU A 379 4.08 25.36 -10.48
N CYS A 380 4.11 26.01 -9.31
CA CYS A 380 4.18 27.46 -9.18
C CYS A 380 5.48 28.04 -9.79
N VAL A 381 6.62 27.37 -9.56
CA VAL A 381 7.91 27.77 -10.14
C VAL A 381 7.90 27.61 -11.66
N GLY A 382 7.43 26.49 -12.18
CA GLY A 382 7.32 26.25 -13.62
C GLY A 382 6.39 27.23 -14.33
N ASP A 383 5.26 27.58 -13.71
CA ASP A 383 4.35 28.60 -14.24
C ASP A 383 5.01 29.99 -14.25
N THR A 384 5.82 30.32 -13.25
CA THR A 384 6.58 31.59 -13.18
C THR A 384 7.68 31.65 -14.24
N GLU A 385 8.44 30.58 -14.43
CA GLU A 385 9.46 30.49 -15.48
C GLU A 385 8.84 30.65 -16.87
N SER A 386 7.75 29.93 -17.16
CA SER A 386 7.01 30.06 -18.41
C SER A 386 6.46 31.49 -18.64
N LEU A 387 6.06 32.19 -17.58
CA LEU A 387 5.63 33.56 -17.65
C LEU A 387 6.80 34.51 -17.98
N LEU A 388 7.95 34.32 -17.33
CA LEU A 388 9.15 35.12 -17.55
C LEU A 388 9.68 34.94 -18.96
N GLU A 389 9.70 33.72 -19.49
CA GLU A 389 10.04 33.43 -20.89
C GLU A 389 9.11 34.14 -21.87
N LYS A 390 7.79 34.11 -21.64
CA LYS A 390 6.81 34.81 -22.50
C LYS A 390 6.96 36.33 -22.44
N LEU A 391 7.43 36.88 -21.34
CA LEU A 391 7.67 38.28 -21.18
C LEU A 391 9.06 38.74 -21.69
N HIS A 392 9.89 37.84 -22.21
CA HIS A 392 11.27 38.10 -22.67
C HIS A 392 12.11 38.87 -21.61
N ILE A 393 11.98 38.46 -20.34
CA ILE A 393 12.69 39.08 -19.20
C ILE A 393 14.04 38.35 -18.96
N TYR A 394 14.46 37.43 -19.81
CA TYR A 394 15.78 36.84 -19.86
C TYR A 394 16.52 37.26 -21.11
#